data_dd77fc8cbf3a06db37aae409fda42b0e
#
_entry.id   dd77fc8cbf3a06db37aae409fda42b0e
#
_cell.length_a   1.000
_cell.length_b   1.000
_cell.length_c   1.000
_cell.angle_alpha   90.00
_cell.angle_beta   90.00
_cell.angle_gamma   90.00
#
_symmetry.space_group_name_H-M   'P 1'
#
loop_
_entity.id
_entity.type
_entity.pdbx_description
1 polymer ?
#
loop_
_entity_poly.entity_id
_entity_poly.type
_entity_poly.pdbx_seq_one_letter_code
_entity_poly.pdbx_strand_id
1 'polypeptide(L)'
;SISQNIKDNLLTPNNLLQAEPKLLLQDFVSDPHNYISILSAIAKGAHVVKEIVASTGLASGHVSKYLSVLKDSGFVERRIPLTLKKNSRAGRYHITDPYLRFYFRFLETRQEQLALGIQDQALAEIKKHLIDFIGTYTWEEICREWTIRAGAKEELPYLPDQVGSTWNAEAQVDVVGYNSMEKTLILGE
;
A
#
# COMPACT_ATOMS: atom_id res chain seq x y z
N SER A 1 -14.05 -13.68 13.49
CA SER A 1 -13.03 -12.64 13.71
C SER A 1 -12.17 -12.46 12.45
N ILE A 2 -11.49 -11.33 12.32
CA ILE A 2 -10.55 -11.06 11.20
C ILE A 2 -9.51 -12.17 11.11
N SER A 3 -8.93 -12.58 12.23
CA SER A 3 -7.92 -13.67 12.26
C SER A 3 -8.46 -15.00 11.74
N GLN A 4 -9.73 -15.33 12.03
CA GLN A 4 -10.36 -16.54 11.51
C GLN A 4 -10.59 -16.43 10.01
N ASN A 5 -11.06 -15.29 9.53
CA ASN A 5 -11.23 -15.05 8.09
C ASN A 5 -9.89 -15.15 7.31
N ILE A 6 -8.81 -14.61 7.89
CA ILE A 6 -7.46 -14.76 7.30
C ILE A 6 -7.09 -16.24 7.23
N LYS A 7 -7.26 -16.99 8.31
CA LYS A 7 -6.94 -18.42 8.34
C LYS A 7 -7.72 -19.21 7.29
N ASP A 8 -9.03 -19.04 7.28
CA ASP A 8 -9.92 -19.87 6.45
C ASP A 8 -9.86 -19.51 4.96
N ASN A 9 -9.67 -18.22 4.64
CA ASN A 9 -9.73 -17.75 3.26
C ASN A 9 -8.38 -17.44 2.62
N LEU A 10 -7.32 -17.24 3.38
CA LEU A 10 -6.02 -16.85 2.82
C LEU A 10 -4.89 -17.84 3.12
N LEU A 11 -4.97 -18.62 4.22
CA LEU A 11 -3.89 -19.53 4.60
C LEU A 11 -4.16 -20.99 4.24
N THR A 12 -5.36 -21.31 3.75
CA THR A 12 -5.72 -22.68 3.33
C THR A 12 -4.84 -23.10 2.14
N PRO A 13 -4.25 -24.32 2.16
CA PRO A 13 -3.44 -24.81 1.05
C PRO A 13 -4.22 -24.79 -0.27
N ASN A 14 -3.52 -24.49 -1.37
CA ASN A 14 -4.08 -24.45 -2.73
C ASN A 14 -5.23 -23.43 -2.92
N ASN A 15 -5.27 -22.38 -2.11
CA ASN A 15 -6.24 -21.32 -2.28
C ASN A 15 -5.90 -20.47 -3.52
N LEU A 16 -6.90 -20.24 -4.38
CA LEU A 16 -6.75 -19.44 -5.60
C LEU A 16 -6.20 -18.03 -5.32
N LEU A 17 -6.62 -17.41 -4.20
CA LEU A 17 -6.12 -16.10 -3.80
C LEU A 17 -4.60 -16.07 -3.58
N GLN A 18 -3.97 -17.18 -3.22
CA GLN A 18 -2.51 -17.24 -3.08
C GLN A 18 -1.77 -17.25 -4.42
N ALA A 19 -2.39 -17.78 -5.47
CA ALA A 19 -1.80 -17.83 -6.81
C ALA A 19 -2.08 -16.58 -7.64
N GLU A 20 -3.24 -15.94 -7.40
CA GLU A 20 -3.76 -14.82 -8.18
C GLU A 20 -2.75 -13.66 -8.36
N PRO A 21 -2.04 -13.16 -7.33
CA PRO A 21 -1.11 -12.04 -7.51
C PRO A 21 0.03 -12.32 -8.48
N LYS A 22 0.53 -13.56 -8.51
CA LYS A 22 1.58 -13.96 -9.45
C LYS A 22 1.03 -14.09 -10.87
N LEU A 23 -0.16 -14.67 -11.03
CA LEU A 23 -0.84 -14.79 -12.31
C LEU A 23 -1.14 -13.43 -12.90
N LEU A 24 -1.69 -12.51 -12.11
CA LEU A 24 -1.96 -11.13 -12.54
C LEU A 24 -0.68 -10.44 -13.05
N LEU A 25 0.44 -10.58 -12.34
CA LEU A 25 1.71 -10.00 -12.81
C LEU A 25 2.20 -10.63 -14.11
N GLN A 26 2.03 -11.92 -14.31
CA GLN A 26 2.45 -12.63 -15.55
C GLN A 26 1.69 -12.13 -16.78
N ASP A 27 0.45 -11.69 -16.62
CA ASP A 27 -0.34 -11.12 -17.72
C ASP A 27 0.20 -9.76 -18.19
N PHE A 28 0.89 -9.02 -17.32
CA PHE A 28 1.43 -7.69 -17.63
C PHE A 28 2.91 -7.66 -17.98
N VAL A 29 3.69 -8.65 -17.53
CA VAL A 29 5.14 -8.68 -17.71
C VAL A 29 5.66 -10.09 -17.99
N SER A 30 6.62 -10.19 -18.92
CA SER A 30 7.22 -11.48 -19.32
C SER A 30 8.14 -12.10 -18.25
N ASP A 31 8.74 -11.27 -17.40
CA ASP A 31 9.58 -11.69 -16.26
C ASP A 31 9.14 -10.99 -14.98
N PRO A 32 8.27 -11.61 -14.17
CA PRO A 32 7.69 -11.00 -12.99
C PRO A 32 8.63 -10.92 -11.78
N HIS A 33 9.78 -11.60 -11.79
CA HIS A 33 10.62 -11.75 -10.60
C HIS A 33 11.06 -10.41 -10.00
N ASN A 34 11.56 -9.50 -10.82
CA ASN A 34 11.99 -8.18 -10.36
C ASN A 34 10.82 -7.30 -9.88
N TYR A 35 9.65 -7.44 -10.51
CA TYR A 35 8.43 -6.73 -10.09
C TYR A 35 7.94 -7.23 -8.73
N ILE A 36 7.95 -8.55 -8.50
CA ILE A 36 7.63 -9.17 -7.21
C ILE A 36 8.58 -8.63 -6.12
N SER A 37 9.87 -8.57 -6.39
CA SER A 37 10.86 -8.06 -5.44
C SER A 37 10.59 -6.60 -5.06
N ILE A 38 10.21 -5.76 -6.03
CA ILE A 38 9.87 -4.35 -5.80
C ILE A 38 8.56 -4.22 -5.01
N LEU A 39 7.52 -4.98 -5.36
CA LEU A 39 6.25 -4.98 -4.63
C LEU A 39 6.44 -5.46 -3.19
N SER A 40 7.24 -6.50 -2.98
CA SER A 40 7.61 -6.97 -1.64
C SER A 40 8.37 -5.92 -0.83
N ALA A 41 9.29 -5.18 -1.45
CA ALA A 41 10.00 -4.09 -0.81
C ALA A 41 9.04 -2.96 -0.38
N ILE A 42 8.12 -2.54 -1.27
CA ILE A 42 7.12 -1.52 -0.98
C ILE A 42 6.18 -1.98 0.15
N ALA A 43 5.70 -3.22 0.11
CA ALA A 43 4.82 -3.78 1.14
C ALA A 43 5.50 -3.88 2.51
N LYS A 44 6.82 -3.92 2.54
CA LYS A 44 7.64 -3.96 3.77
C LYS A 44 8.09 -2.57 4.24
N GLY A 45 7.67 -1.50 3.55
CA GLY A 45 7.89 -0.11 3.97
C GLY A 45 8.94 0.67 3.17
N ALA A 46 9.49 0.13 2.09
CA ALA A 46 10.38 0.87 1.19
C ALA A 46 9.54 1.72 0.21
N HIS A 47 9.40 3.01 0.48
CA HIS A 47 8.48 3.87 -0.27
C HIS A 47 9.17 4.82 -1.26
N VAL A 48 10.49 4.96 -1.20
CA VAL A 48 11.26 5.77 -2.15
C VAL A 48 12.26 4.94 -2.92
N VAL A 49 12.66 5.38 -4.11
CA VAL A 49 13.58 4.63 -5.01
C VAL A 49 14.85 4.18 -4.27
N LYS A 50 15.44 5.04 -3.43
CA LYS A 50 16.65 4.70 -2.68
C LYS A 50 16.45 3.49 -1.74
N GLU A 51 15.33 3.45 -1.05
CA GLU A 51 14.98 2.34 -0.11
C GLU A 51 14.70 1.05 -0.87
N ILE A 52 13.96 1.15 -2.00
CA ILE A 52 13.66 0.01 -2.86
C ILE A 52 14.94 -0.58 -3.44
N VAL A 53 15.86 0.26 -3.92
CA VAL A 53 17.20 -0.16 -4.38
C VAL A 53 17.95 -0.90 -3.26
N ALA A 54 17.99 -0.33 -2.06
CA ALA A 54 18.64 -0.95 -0.91
C ALA A 54 18.02 -2.31 -0.52
N SER A 55 16.68 -2.42 -0.62
CA SER A 55 15.96 -3.64 -0.27
C SER A 55 16.07 -4.75 -1.33
N THR A 56 16.11 -4.39 -2.63
CA THR A 56 16.07 -5.35 -3.74
C THR A 56 17.45 -5.68 -4.31
N GLY A 57 18.46 -4.83 -4.09
CA GLY A 57 19.77 -4.95 -4.74
C GLY A 57 19.77 -4.59 -6.23
N LEU A 58 18.64 -4.18 -6.80
CA LEU A 58 18.54 -3.79 -8.21
C LEU A 58 19.16 -2.43 -8.47
N ALA A 59 19.72 -2.23 -9.66
CA ALA A 59 20.24 -0.92 -10.07
C ALA A 59 19.11 0.13 -10.13
N SER A 60 19.39 1.36 -9.72
CA SER A 60 18.42 2.46 -9.62
C SER A 60 17.66 2.74 -10.94
N GLY A 61 18.34 2.64 -12.08
CA GLY A 61 17.69 2.79 -13.39
C GLY A 61 16.66 1.69 -13.67
N HIS A 62 16.94 0.44 -13.27
CA HIS A 62 16.01 -0.67 -13.40
C HIS A 62 14.81 -0.50 -12.45
N VAL A 63 15.05 -0.15 -11.17
CA VAL A 63 13.97 0.13 -10.23
C VAL A 63 13.03 1.21 -10.77
N SER A 64 13.59 2.32 -11.30
CA SER A 64 12.78 3.41 -11.86
C SER A 64 11.94 2.96 -13.07
N LYS A 65 12.51 2.12 -13.96
CA LYS A 65 11.80 1.55 -15.10
C LYS A 65 10.65 0.63 -14.64
N TYR A 66 10.92 -0.29 -13.72
CA TYR A 66 9.91 -1.22 -13.21
C TYR A 66 8.80 -0.49 -12.45
N LEU A 67 9.12 0.52 -11.65
CA LEU A 67 8.13 1.37 -10.98
C LEU A 67 7.24 2.13 -11.97
N SER A 68 7.78 2.57 -13.12
CA SER A 68 6.96 3.18 -14.18
C SER A 68 5.95 2.18 -14.71
N VAL A 69 6.39 0.95 -15.06
CA VAL A 69 5.49 -0.11 -15.54
C VAL A 69 4.42 -0.44 -14.52
N LEU A 70 4.79 -0.67 -13.25
CA LEU A 70 3.84 -0.98 -12.17
C LEU A 70 2.83 0.15 -11.94
N LYS A 71 3.25 1.40 -12.08
CA LYS A 71 2.37 2.56 -11.97
C LYS A 71 1.42 2.65 -13.17
N ASP A 72 1.93 2.47 -14.38
CA ASP A 72 1.13 2.55 -15.60
C ASP A 72 0.11 1.39 -15.71
N SER A 73 0.43 0.24 -15.11
CA SER A 73 -0.47 -0.92 -14.97
C SER A 73 -1.40 -0.85 -13.74
N GLY A 74 -1.31 0.18 -12.92
CA GLY A 74 -2.17 0.38 -11.76
C GLY A 74 -1.85 -0.45 -10.50
N PHE A 75 -0.74 -1.23 -10.50
CA PHE A 75 -0.31 -1.97 -9.31
C PHE A 75 0.23 -1.07 -8.20
N VAL A 76 0.83 0.05 -8.59
CA VAL A 76 1.48 1.00 -7.69
C VAL A 76 1.02 2.41 -8.03
N GLU A 77 0.75 3.19 -7.01
CA GLU A 77 0.57 4.64 -7.14
C GLU A 77 1.76 5.39 -6.52
N ARG A 78 1.96 6.64 -6.97
CA ARG A 78 2.93 7.54 -6.39
C ARG A 78 2.20 8.68 -5.69
N ARG A 79 2.12 8.60 -4.35
CA ARG A 79 1.54 9.66 -3.52
C ARG A 79 2.54 10.80 -3.33
N ILE A 80 2.05 12.01 -3.38
CA ILE A 80 2.84 13.22 -3.20
C ILE A 80 2.20 14.02 -2.06
N PRO A 81 3.00 14.64 -1.16
CA PRO A 81 2.45 15.51 -0.14
C PRO A 81 1.48 16.53 -0.73
N LEU A 82 0.28 16.66 -0.16
CA LEU A 82 -0.78 17.53 -0.66
C LEU A 82 -0.31 18.99 -0.83
N THR A 83 0.64 19.42 -0.01
CA THR A 83 1.25 20.76 -0.02
C THR A 83 2.25 20.99 -1.16
N LEU A 84 2.60 19.95 -1.94
CA LEU A 84 3.65 20.01 -2.96
C LEU A 84 3.10 19.81 -4.37
N LYS A 85 3.83 20.31 -5.37
CA LYS A 85 3.49 20.10 -6.78
C LYS A 85 3.61 18.64 -7.19
N LYS A 86 2.79 18.20 -8.16
CA LYS A 86 2.73 16.81 -8.68
C LYS A 86 4.08 16.22 -9.15
N ASN A 87 5.05 17.04 -9.53
CA ASN A 87 6.38 16.61 -9.96
C ASN A 87 7.43 16.62 -8.82
N SER A 88 7.03 16.85 -7.57
CA SER A 88 7.93 16.85 -6.42
C SER A 88 8.69 15.52 -6.28
N ARG A 89 9.96 15.60 -5.85
CA ARG A 89 10.78 14.42 -5.54
C ARG A 89 10.40 13.74 -4.21
N ALA A 90 9.57 14.38 -3.39
CA ALA A 90 9.10 13.85 -2.10
C ALA A 90 8.01 12.77 -2.22
N GLY A 91 7.72 12.30 -3.44
CA GLY A 91 6.69 11.27 -3.66
C GLY A 91 7.10 9.91 -3.13
N ARG A 92 6.13 9.20 -2.55
CA ARG A 92 6.23 7.83 -2.01
C ARG A 92 5.42 6.86 -2.86
N TYR A 93 5.94 5.66 -3.09
CA TYR A 93 5.28 4.59 -3.82
C TYR A 93 4.49 3.69 -2.87
N HIS A 94 3.25 3.37 -3.24
CA HIS A 94 2.34 2.51 -2.48
C HIS A 94 1.67 1.50 -3.42
N ILE A 95 1.44 0.28 -2.93
CA ILE A 95 0.64 -0.71 -3.66
C ILE A 95 -0.82 -0.25 -3.60
N THR A 96 -1.49 -0.21 -4.74
CA THR A 96 -2.85 0.33 -4.88
C THR A 96 -3.88 -0.59 -4.26
N ASP A 97 -3.80 -1.89 -4.58
CA ASP A 97 -4.75 -2.89 -4.11
C ASP A 97 -4.44 -3.35 -2.68
N PRO A 98 -5.41 -3.28 -1.74
CA PRO A 98 -5.23 -3.68 -0.35
C PRO A 98 -4.89 -5.16 -0.18
N TYR A 99 -5.44 -6.05 -1.04
CA TYR A 99 -5.13 -7.47 -0.99
C TYR A 99 -3.69 -7.74 -1.45
N LEU A 100 -3.23 -7.15 -2.55
CA LEU A 100 -1.84 -7.25 -3.01
C LEU A 100 -0.88 -6.73 -1.95
N ARG A 101 -1.22 -5.66 -1.24
CA ARG A 101 -0.45 -5.11 -0.14
C ARG A 101 -0.30 -6.11 1.00
N PHE A 102 -1.41 -6.76 1.41
CA PHE A 102 -1.41 -7.83 2.40
C PHE A 102 -0.61 -9.06 1.91
N TYR A 103 -0.82 -9.48 0.67
CA TYR A 103 -0.15 -10.62 0.07
C TYR A 103 1.38 -10.45 0.08
N PHE A 104 1.91 -9.37 -0.48
CA PHE A 104 3.34 -9.10 -0.53
C PHE A 104 3.96 -8.83 0.85
N ARG A 105 3.18 -8.37 1.80
CA ARG A 105 3.62 -8.18 3.18
C ARG A 105 3.76 -9.49 3.95
N PHE A 106 2.79 -10.40 3.79
CA PHE A 106 2.65 -11.54 4.68
C PHE A 106 2.70 -12.90 4.01
N LEU A 107 2.17 -13.06 2.80
CA LEU A 107 1.97 -14.38 2.18
C LEU A 107 3.08 -14.75 1.20
N GLU A 108 3.61 -13.80 0.46
CA GLU A 108 4.57 -14.05 -0.62
C GLU A 108 5.78 -14.86 -0.14
N THR A 109 6.38 -14.48 0.98
CA THR A 109 7.55 -15.15 1.55
C THR A 109 7.24 -16.45 2.29
N ARG A 110 5.98 -16.83 2.42
CA ARG A 110 5.51 -18.01 3.18
C ARG A 110 4.84 -19.07 2.33
N GLN A 111 4.91 -18.94 1.00
CA GLN A 111 4.21 -19.84 0.07
C GLN A 111 4.57 -21.32 0.30
N GLU A 112 5.85 -21.64 0.53
CA GLU A 112 6.27 -23.00 0.82
C GLU A 112 5.69 -23.54 2.15
N GLN A 113 5.67 -22.72 3.19
CA GLN A 113 5.07 -23.09 4.49
C GLN A 113 3.58 -23.35 4.36
N LEU A 114 2.88 -22.51 3.60
CA LEU A 114 1.44 -22.65 3.36
C LEU A 114 1.13 -23.88 2.53
N ALA A 115 1.95 -24.19 1.52
CA ALA A 115 1.82 -25.42 0.72
C ALA A 115 1.99 -26.70 1.56
N LEU A 116 2.85 -26.65 2.59
CA LEU A 116 3.05 -27.75 3.57
C LEU A 116 1.97 -27.79 4.67
N GLY A 117 0.97 -26.89 4.65
CA GLY A 117 -0.09 -26.83 5.65
C GLY A 117 0.33 -26.22 7.00
N ILE A 118 1.46 -25.50 7.06
CA ILE A 118 1.97 -24.86 8.29
C ILE A 118 1.28 -23.49 8.48
N GLN A 119 -0.04 -23.52 8.67
CA GLN A 119 -0.89 -22.32 8.73
C GLN A 119 -0.79 -21.58 10.06
N ASP A 120 -0.68 -22.28 11.17
CA ASP A 120 -0.75 -21.68 12.51
C ASP A 120 0.44 -20.79 12.82
N GLN A 121 1.63 -21.16 12.35
CA GLN A 121 2.82 -20.32 12.47
C GLN A 121 2.70 -19.06 11.60
N ALA A 122 2.23 -19.21 10.36
CA ALA A 122 1.97 -18.07 9.48
C ALA A 122 0.94 -17.11 10.09
N LEU A 123 -0.14 -17.63 10.67
CA LEU A 123 -1.17 -16.83 11.35
C LEU A 123 -0.61 -16.11 12.58
N ALA A 124 0.23 -16.77 13.36
CA ALA A 124 0.86 -16.16 14.54
C ALA A 124 1.74 -14.96 14.15
N GLU A 125 2.54 -15.11 13.10
CA GLU A 125 3.37 -14.01 12.59
C GLU A 125 2.53 -12.86 11.99
N ILE A 126 1.47 -13.17 11.26
CA ILE A 126 0.54 -12.15 10.75
C ILE A 126 -0.06 -11.36 11.90
N LYS A 127 -0.55 -12.05 12.94
CA LYS A 127 -1.17 -11.40 14.12
C LYS A 127 -0.26 -10.41 14.82
N LYS A 128 1.04 -10.67 14.90
CA LYS A 128 2.01 -9.76 15.54
C LYS A 128 2.06 -8.38 14.85
N HIS A 129 1.86 -8.35 13.53
CA HIS A 129 2.03 -7.14 12.71
C HIS A 129 0.74 -6.62 12.10
N LEU A 130 -0.39 -7.31 12.32
CA LEU A 130 -1.65 -6.99 11.65
C LEU A 130 -2.21 -5.63 12.07
N ILE A 131 -2.12 -5.29 13.36
CA ILE A 131 -2.62 -4.02 13.88
C ILE A 131 -1.81 -2.86 13.28
N ASP A 132 -0.50 -2.95 13.28
CA ASP A 132 0.37 -1.93 12.69
C ASP A 132 0.13 -1.79 11.18
N PHE A 133 -0.04 -2.92 10.48
CA PHE A 133 -0.37 -2.94 9.05
C PHE A 133 -1.71 -2.25 8.75
N ILE A 134 -2.75 -2.54 9.55
CA ILE A 134 -4.05 -1.91 9.40
C ILE A 134 -3.95 -0.41 9.71
N GLY A 135 -3.28 -0.02 10.80
CA GLY A 135 -3.10 1.36 11.21
C GLY A 135 -2.37 2.18 10.16
N THR A 136 -1.23 1.70 9.69
CA THR A 136 -0.38 2.45 8.75
C THR A 136 -0.99 2.66 7.37
N TYR A 137 -1.84 1.75 6.87
CA TYR A 137 -2.31 1.83 5.48
C TYR A 137 -3.82 1.89 5.36
N THR A 138 -4.50 0.90 5.93
CA THR A 138 -5.94 0.73 5.74
C THR A 138 -6.71 1.80 6.49
N TRP A 139 -6.30 2.10 7.71
CA TRP A 139 -6.97 3.10 8.54
C TRP A 139 -6.86 4.50 7.94
N GLU A 140 -5.67 4.90 7.51
CA GLU A 140 -5.48 6.19 6.84
C GLU A 140 -6.34 6.33 5.57
N GLU A 141 -6.44 5.25 4.77
CA GLU A 141 -7.28 5.24 3.56
C GLU A 141 -8.76 5.39 3.89
N ILE A 142 -9.24 4.66 4.91
CA ILE A 142 -10.62 4.78 5.40
C ILE A 142 -10.90 6.20 5.91
N CYS A 143 -9.97 6.78 6.66
CA CYS A 143 -10.13 8.15 7.18
C CYS A 143 -10.18 9.18 6.05
N ARG A 144 -9.33 9.06 5.01
CA ARG A 144 -9.38 9.94 3.84
C ARG A 144 -10.70 9.79 3.07
N GLU A 145 -11.14 8.57 2.84
CA GLU A 145 -12.43 8.30 2.18
C GLU A 145 -13.61 8.83 3.00
N TRP A 146 -13.58 8.62 4.32
CA TRP A 146 -14.59 9.17 5.22
C TRP A 146 -14.63 10.69 5.15
N THR A 147 -13.49 11.37 5.16
CA THR A 147 -13.40 12.83 5.08
C THR A 147 -14.08 13.37 3.81
N ILE A 148 -13.89 12.71 2.66
CA ILE A 148 -14.57 13.09 1.41
C ILE A 148 -16.08 12.89 1.54
N ARG A 149 -16.51 11.72 2.03
CA ARG A 149 -17.94 11.35 2.15
C ARG A 149 -18.66 12.22 3.16
N ALA A 150 -18.03 12.50 4.31
CA ALA A 150 -18.59 13.35 5.36
C ALA A 150 -18.74 14.80 4.89
N GLY A 151 -17.76 15.32 4.13
CA GLY A 151 -17.89 16.63 3.50
C GLY A 151 -19.06 16.70 2.51
N ALA A 152 -19.22 15.65 1.68
CA ALA A 152 -20.34 15.58 0.73
C ALA A 152 -21.73 15.45 1.37
N LYS A 153 -21.79 14.99 2.63
CA LYS A 153 -23.01 14.88 3.44
C LYS A 153 -23.25 16.08 4.38
N GLU A 154 -22.43 17.11 4.27
CA GLU A 154 -22.48 18.26 5.17
C GLU A 154 -22.26 17.93 6.66
N GLU A 155 -21.60 16.80 6.94
CA GLU A 155 -21.20 16.39 8.29
C GLU A 155 -19.91 17.11 8.75
N LEU A 156 -19.20 17.76 7.81
CA LEU A 156 -18.04 18.60 8.04
C LEU A 156 -18.40 20.06 7.78
N PRO A 157 -17.65 21.02 8.36
CA PRO A 157 -17.94 22.45 8.17
C PRO A 157 -17.81 22.92 6.71
N TYR A 158 -17.18 22.13 5.84
CA TYR A 158 -17.06 22.41 4.41
C TYR A 158 -16.76 21.10 3.63
N LEU A 159 -17.02 21.14 2.31
CA LEU A 159 -16.62 20.08 1.39
C LEU A 159 -15.16 20.31 0.97
N PRO A 160 -14.22 19.39 1.26
CA PRO A 160 -12.85 19.53 0.81
C PRO A 160 -12.73 19.29 -0.71
N ASP A 161 -12.00 20.17 -1.40
CA ASP A 161 -11.66 20.02 -2.82
C ASP A 161 -10.64 18.91 -3.03
N GLN A 162 -9.77 18.74 -2.04
CA GLN A 162 -8.68 17.77 -2.05
C GLN A 162 -8.54 17.13 -0.67
N VAL A 163 -8.35 15.82 -0.67
CA VAL A 163 -8.03 15.06 0.54
C VAL A 163 -6.80 14.20 0.26
N GLY A 164 -5.85 14.23 1.17
CA GLY A 164 -4.59 13.49 1.03
C GLY A 164 -3.83 13.46 2.33
N SER A 165 -2.55 13.17 2.26
CA SER A 165 -1.59 13.25 3.36
C SER A 165 -0.54 14.30 3.04
N THR A 166 0.15 14.80 4.04
CA THR A 166 1.34 15.63 3.84
C THR A 166 2.46 15.19 4.76
N TRP A 167 3.70 15.34 4.30
CA TRP A 167 4.89 14.99 5.06
C TRP A 167 6.10 15.81 4.61
N ASN A 168 7.01 16.00 5.53
CA ASN A 168 8.34 16.54 5.29
C ASN A 168 9.37 15.79 6.17
N ALA A 169 10.54 16.38 6.43
CA ALA A 169 11.56 15.76 7.28
C ALA A 169 11.22 15.79 8.78
N GLU A 170 10.31 16.66 9.21
CA GLU A 170 10.03 16.95 10.62
C GLU A 170 8.67 16.44 11.07
N ALA A 171 7.68 16.38 10.15
CA ALA A 171 6.29 16.05 10.48
C ALA A 171 5.59 15.31 9.35
N GLN A 172 4.60 14.51 9.74
CA GLN A 172 3.64 13.87 8.85
C GLN A 172 2.24 14.15 9.39
N VAL A 173 1.28 14.37 8.49
CA VAL A 173 -0.15 14.43 8.80
C VAL A 173 -0.86 13.46 7.85
N ASP A 174 -1.55 12.49 8.41
CA ASP A 174 -2.09 11.34 7.67
C ASP A 174 -3.34 11.70 6.86
N VAL A 175 -4.15 12.62 7.38
CA VAL A 175 -5.35 13.13 6.70
C VAL A 175 -5.33 14.65 6.66
N VAL A 176 -5.30 15.19 5.45
CA VAL A 176 -5.42 16.63 5.20
C VAL A 176 -6.58 16.83 4.23
N GLY A 177 -7.62 17.50 4.68
CA GLY A 177 -8.71 18.00 3.83
C GLY A 177 -8.53 19.51 3.61
N TYR A 178 -8.54 19.97 2.36
CA TYR A 178 -8.35 21.36 1.99
C TYR A 178 -9.49 21.86 1.09
N ASN A 179 -10.03 23.05 1.39
CA ASN A 179 -10.91 23.79 0.52
C ASN A 179 -10.22 25.08 0.06
N SER A 180 -9.95 25.19 -1.23
CA SER A 180 -9.20 26.29 -1.83
C SER A 180 -9.98 27.61 -1.86
N MET A 181 -11.31 27.55 -2.00
CA MET A 181 -12.17 28.74 -2.04
C MET A 181 -12.32 29.35 -0.66
N GLU A 182 -12.59 28.53 0.34
CA GLU A 182 -12.80 28.96 1.72
C GLU A 182 -11.49 29.11 2.51
N LYS A 183 -10.36 28.62 1.95
CA LYS A 183 -9.03 28.61 2.59
C LYS A 183 -9.05 27.90 3.94
N THR A 184 -9.78 26.81 4.03
CA THR A 184 -9.96 26.01 5.25
C THR A 184 -9.23 24.67 5.17
N LEU A 185 -8.81 24.16 6.33
CA LEU A 185 -8.10 22.89 6.48
C LEU A 185 -8.77 22.02 7.53
N ILE A 186 -8.87 20.72 7.24
CA ILE A 186 -9.08 19.66 8.24
C ILE A 186 -7.76 18.89 8.35
N LEU A 187 -7.31 18.66 9.57
CA LEU A 187 -6.14 17.85 9.88
C LEU A 187 -6.57 16.69 10.75
N GLY A 188 -6.13 15.49 10.42
CA GLY A 188 -6.38 14.24 11.16
C GLY A 188 -5.13 13.38 11.26
N GLU A 189 -5.00 12.71 12.39
CA GLU A 189 -3.96 11.75 12.75
C GLU A 189 -4.56 10.42 13.18
#